data_be53be6659bfbcf2a8049fb3d48b3565
#
_entry.id   be53be6659bfbcf2a8049fb3d48b3565
#
_cell.length_a   1.000
_cell.length_b   1.000
_cell.length_c   1.000
_cell.angle_alpha   90.00
_cell.angle_beta   90.00
_cell.angle_gamma   90.00
#
_symmetry.space_group_name_H-M   'P 1'
#
loop_
_entity.id
_entity.type
_entity.pdbx_description
1 polymer ?
#
loop_
_entity_poly.entity_id
_entity_poly.type
_entity_poly.pdbx_seq_one_letter_code
_entity_poly.pdbx_strand_id
1 'polypeptide(L)'
;MTILKNRIEYDVNKEYDLACGLHGSKFNSLHEAYAVLKEEQEEAKLESDVLNYECEKLWSLIKSDAESDIIEGTLENIYRKAILGACELVQTAAMAKKALKKI
;
A
#
# COMPACT_ATOMS: atom_id res chain seq x y z
N MET A 1 2.63 7.04 17.11
CA MET A 1 3.45 6.65 15.94
C MET A 1 4.34 5.44 16.20
N THR A 2 5.06 5.40 17.34
CA THR A 2 5.97 4.29 17.64
C THR A 2 5.28 2.92 17.68
N ILE A 3 4.11 2.83 18.32
CA ILE A 3 3.34 1.57 18.41
C ILE A 3 2.86 1.14 17.03
N LEU A 4 2.33 2.06 16.25
CA LEU A 4 1.88 1.77 14.89
C LEU A 4 3.04 1.34 14.01
N LYS A 5 4.17 2.05 14.09
CA LYS A 5 5.37 1.70 13.32
C LYS A 5 5.81 0.26 13.63
N ASN A 6 5.81 -0.12 14.91
CA ASN A 6 6.20 -1.47 15.32
C ASN A 6 5.26 -2.54 14.76
N ARG A 7 3.95 -2.25 14.72
CA ARG A 7 2.97 -3.17 14.11
C ARG A 7 3.21 -3.32 12.61
N ILE A 8 3.49 -2.20 11.94
CA ILE A 8 3.79 -2.23 10.49
C ILE A 8 5.06 -3.03 10.24
N GLU A 9 6.11 -2.82 11.02
CA GLU A 9 7.35 -3.60 10.89
C GLU A 9 7.12 -5.09 11.11
N TYR A 10 6.26 -5.44 12.06
CA TYR A 10 5.88 -6.83 12.28
C TYR A 10 5.21 -7.41 11.04
N ASP A 11 4.27 -6.68 10.45
CA ASP A 11 3.56 -7.11 9.25
C ASP A 11 4.50 -7.20 8.05
N VAL A 12 5.43 -6.26 7.91
CA VAL A 12 6.46 -6.30 6.87
C VAL A 12 7.29 -7.57 7.00
N ASN A 13 7.70 -7.91 8.22
CA ASN A 13 8.50 -9.11 8.46
C ASN A 13 7.72 -10.39 8.13
N LYS A 14 6.43 -10.42 8.43
CA LYS A 14 5.56 -11.53 8.05
C LYS A 14 5.46 -11.71 6.55
N GLU A 15 5.22 -10.61 5.82
CA GLU A 15 5.14 -10.64 4.37
C GLU A 15 6.48 -11.02 3.74
N TYR A 16 7.57 -10.52 4.31
CA TYR A 16 8.92 -10.89 3.88
C TYR A 16 9.15 -12.40 4.02
N ASP A 17 8.79 -12.98 5.18
CA ASP A 17 8.97 -14.41 5.42
C ASP A 17 8.15 -15.25 4.44
N LEU A 18 6.91 -14.84 4.15
CA LEU A 18 6.05 -15.51 3.19
C LEU A 18 6.67 -15.47 1.79
N ALA A 19 7.15 -14.32 1.37
CA ALA A 19 7.76 -14.15 0.05
C ALA A 19 9.02 -15.01 -0.09
N CYS A 20 9.87 -15.05 0.93
CA CYS A 20 11.07 -15.88 0.94
C CYS A 20 10.74 -17.37 0.90
N GLY A 21 9.68 -17.78 1.58
CA GLY A 21 9.22 -19.17 1.57
C GLY A 21 8.72 -19.61 0.20
N LEU A 22 8.11 -18.71 -0.55
CA LEU A 22 7.55 -19.00 -1.87
C LEU A 22 8.55 -18.85 -3.00
N HIS A 23 9.46 -17.88 -2.91
CA HIS A 23 10.30 -17.45 -4.03
C HIS A 23 11.80 -17.42 -3.72
N GLY A 24 12.21 -17.92 -2.55
CA GLY A 24 13.61 -17.88 -2.11
C GLY A 24 13.96 -16.60 -1.36
N SER A 25 15.10 -16.62 -0.67
CA SER A 25 15.49 -15.56 0.26
C SER A 25 16.19 -14.38 -0.42
N LYS A 26 16.57 -14.51 -1.69
CA LYS A 26 17.26 -13.47 -2.43
C LYS A 26 16.71 -13.36 -3.84
N PHE A 27 16.80 -12.17 -4.41
CA PHE A 27 16.57 -11.98 -5.84
C PHE A 27 17.76 -12.52 -6.64
N ASN A 28 17.52 -12.90 -7.88
CA ASN A 28 18.57 -13.42 -8.77
C ASN A 28 19.50 -12.30 -9.28
N SER A 29 18.99 -11.07 -9.35
CA SER A 29 19.75 -9.92 -9.84
C SER A 29 19.11 -8.63 -9.32
N LEU A 30 19.87 -7.53 -9.41
CA LEU A 30 19.33 -6.21 -9.12
C LEU A 30 18.23 -5.82 -10.10
N HIS A 31 18.32 -6.30 -11.35
CA HIS A 31 17.27 -6.05 -12.34
C HIS A 31 15.96 -6.69 -11.91
N GLU A 32 16.01 -7.93 -11.40
CA GLU A 32 14.81 -8.60 -10.89
C GLU A 32 14.26 -7.87 -9.67
N ALA A 33 15.13 -7.48 -8.74
CA ALA A 33 14.72 -6.73 -7.55
C ALA A 33 14.04 -5.43 -7.95
N TYR A 34 14.60 -4.69 -8.90
CA TYR A 34 14.01 -3.44 -9.37
C TYR A 34 12.64 -3.67 -10.01
N ALA A 35 12.52 -4.70 -10.86
CA ALA A 35 11.25 -5.00 -11.54
C ALA A 35 10.13 -5.28 -10.52
N VAL A 36 10.44 -6.06 -9.48
CA VAL A 36 9.47 -6.38 -8.42
C VAL A 36 9.11 -5.14 -7.61
N LEU A 37 10.12 -4.35 -7.21
CA LEU A 37 9.89 -3.11 -6.47
C LEU A 37 9.06 -2.12 -7.28
N LYS A 38 9.34 -2.01 -8.56
CA LYS A 38 8.62 -1.12 -9.46
C LYS A 38 7.15 -1.50 -9.55
N GLU A 39 6.87 -2.78 -9.70
CA GLU A 39 5.50 -3.29 -9.76
C GLU A 39 4.74 -2.99 -8.46
N GLU A 40 5.34 -3.28 -7.30
CA GLU A 40 4.71 -3.01 -6.01
C GLU A 40 4.47 -1.51 -5.80
N GLN A 41 5.43 -0.69 -6.19
CA GLN A 41 5.32 0.76 -6.05
C GLN A 41 4.24 1.33 -6.97
N GLU A 42 4.09 0.79 -8.17
CA GLU A 42 3.03 1.21 -9.09
C GLU A 42 1.65 0.83 -8.57
N GLU A 43 1.52 -0.35 -7.94
CA GLU A 43 0.26 -0.76 -7.30
C GLU A 43 -0.08 0.17 -6.14
N ALA A 44 0.89 0.53 -5.32
CA ALA A 44 0.69 1.47 -4.21
C ALA A 44 0.29 2.86 -4.73
N LYS A 45 0.93 3.31 -5.81
CA LYS A 45 0.61 4.60 -6.42
C LYS A 45 -0.82 4.61 -6.95
N LEU A 46 -1.25 3.51 -7.58
CA LEU A 46 -2.62 3.41 -8.11
C LEU A 46 -3.65 3.57 -6.98
N GLU A 47 -3.46 2.90 -5.86
CA GLU A 47 -4.35 3.04 -4.71
C GLU A 47 -4.32 4.47 -4.14
N SER A 48 -3.14 5.09 -4.10
CA SER A 48 -3.00 6.47 -3.64
C SER A 48 -3.71 7.46 -4.56
N ASP A 49 -3.62 7.25 -5.88
CA ASP A 49 -4.30 8.10 -6.86
C ASP A 49 -5.82 8.01 -6.71
N VAL A 50 -6.36 6.80 -6.52
CA VAL A 50 -7.79 6.60 -6.28
C VAL A 50 -8.23 7.24 -4.98
N LEU A 51 -7.43 7.10 -3.91
CA LEU A 51 -7.70 7.74 -2.63
C LEU A 51 -7.77 9.25 -2.77
N ASN A 52 -6.83 9.85 -3.50
CA ASN A 52 -6.82 11.29 -3.74
C ASN A 52 -8.07 11.75 -4.49
N TYR A 53 -8.48 10.99 -5.52
CA TYR A 53 -9.70 11.28 -6.26
C TYR A 53 -10.93 11.27 -5.34
N GLU A 54 -11.05 10.26 -4.48
CA GLU A 54 -12.18 10.15 -3.56
C GLU A 54 -12.20 11.31 -2.55
N CYS A 55 -11.04 11.75 -2.08
CA CYS A 55 -10.94 12.91 -1.18
C CYS A 55 -11.40 14.20 -1.85
N GLU A 56 -11.01 14.40 -3.11
CA GLU A 56 -11.45 15.57 -3.87
C GLU A 56 -12.94 15.52 -4.13
N LYS A 57 -13.48 14.35 -4.44
CA LYS A 57 -14.91 14.11 -4.61
C LYS A 57 -15.67 14.43 -3.33
N LEU A 58 -15.14 14.00 -2.18
CA LEU A 58 -15.75 14.28 -0.88
C LEU A 58 -15.91 15.80 -0.68
N TRP A 59 -14.87 16.56 -0.96
CA TRP A 59 -14.92 18.02 -0.81
C TRP A 59 -15.99 18.65 -1.71
N SER A 60 -16.07 18.19 -2.95
CA SER A 60 -17.11 18.66 -3.89
C SER A 60 -18.51 18.34 -3.41
N LEU A 61 -18.72 17.14 -2.85
CA LEU A 61 -20.01 16.74 -2.31
C LEU A 61 -20.42 17.58 -1.09
N ILE A 62 -19.46 17.88 -0.21
CA ILE A 62 -19.70 18.73 0.95
C ILE A 62 -20.10 20.13 0.51
N LYS A 63 -19.38 20.71 -0.45
CA LYS A 63 -19.67 22.06 -0.95
C LYS A 63 -21.04 22.16 -1.64
N SER A 64 -21.50 21.08 -2.23
CA SER A 64 -22.80 21.06 -2.93
C SER A 64 -23.95 20.59 -2.07
N ASP A 65 -23.75 20.44 -0.76
CA ASP A 65 -24.76 19.95 0.18
C ASP A 65 -25.39 18.62 -0.25
N ALA A 66 -24.56 17.69 -0.74
CA ALA A 66 -25.02 16.36 -1.14
C ALA A 66 -25.63 15.63 0.05
N GLU A 67 -26.54 14.69 -0.25
CA GLU A 67 -27.20 13.90 0.77
C GLU A 67 -26.21 13.07 1.59
N SER A 68 -26.53 12.83 2.87
CA SER A 68 -25.63 12.18 3.79
C SER A 68 -25.26 10.77 3.39
N ASP A 69 -26.11 10.02 2.74
CA ASP A 69 -25.84 8.67 2.27
C ASP A 69 -24.80 8.67 1.14
N ILE A 70 -24.82 9.68 0.28
CA ILE A 70 -23.82 9.84 -0.78
C ILE A 70 -22.46 10.19 -0.19
N ILE A 71 -22.44 11.09 0.78
CA ILE A 71 -21.21 11.46 1.50
C ILE A 71 -20.65 10.26 2.26
N GLU A 72 -21.50 9.50 2.93
CA GLU A 72 -21.12 8.30 3.66
C GLU A 72 -20.49 7.26 2.74
N GLY A 73 -21.06 7.03 1.55
CA GLY A 73 -20.50 6.11 0.56
C GLY A 73 -19.10 6.52 0.13
N THR A 74 -18.87 7.82 -0.05
CA THR A 74 -17.53 8.32 -0.41
C THR A 74 -16.55 8.14 0.75
N LEU A 75 -16.98 8.38 1.99
CA LEU A 75 -16.15 8.14 3.18
C LEU A 75 -15.78 6.66 3.32
N GLU A 76 -16.71 5.75 3.03
CA GLU A 76 -16.41 4.32 3.02
C GLU A 76 -15.39 3.95 1.96
N ASN A 77 -15.46 4.57 0.79
CA ASN A 77 -14.46 4.38 -0.27
C ASN A 77 -13.07 4.84 0.19
N ILE A 78 -13.00 6.00 0.84
CA ILE A 78 -11.76 6.53 1.40
C ILE A 78 -11.17 5.56 2.41
N TYR A 79 -12.01 5.06 3.33
CA TYR A 79 -11.60 4.09 4.34
C TYR A 79 -10.99 2.84 3.71
N ARG A 80 -11.70 2.25 2.73
CA ARG A 80 -11.23 1.02 2.08
C ARG A 80 -9.96 1.23 1.26
N LYS A 81 -9.88 2.34 0.52
CA LYS A 81 -8.72 2.61 -0.32
C LYS A 81 -7.47 2.91 0.51
N ALA A 82 -7.64 3.55 1.64
CA ALA A 82 -6.52 3.79 2.55
C ALA A 82 -5.95 2.48 3.09
N ILE A 83 -6.82 1.52 3.44
CA ILE A 83 -6.37 0.20 3.90
C ILE A 83 -5.63 -0.54 2.78
N LEU A 84 -6.20 -0.57 1.57
CA LEU A 84 -5.57 -1.24 0.44
C LEU A 84 -4.22 -0.60 0.10
N GLY A 85 -4.14 0.72 0.14
CA GLY A 85 -2.89 1.43 -0.07
C GLY A 85 -1.83 1.09 0.98
N ALA A 86 -2.25 0.99 2.24
CA ALA A 86 -1.36 0.58 3.33
C ALA A 86 -0.83 -0.84 3.10
N CYS A 87 -1.68 -1.76 2.65
CA CYS A 87 -1.27 -3.12 2.33
C CYS A 87 -0.21 -3.15 1.23
N GLU A 88 -0.40 -2.35 0.17
CA GLU A 88 0.55 -2.28 -0.93
C GLU A 88 1.89 -1.71 -0.48
N LEU A 89 1.89 -0.74 0.44
CA LEU A 89 3.13 -0.17 0.98
C LEU A 89 3.85 -1.17 1.89
N VAL A 90 3.13 -1.98 2.63
CA VAL A 90 3.73 -3.08 3.42
C VAL A 90 4.41 -4.08 2.49
N GLN A 91 3.78 -4.44 1.37
CA GLN A 91 4.37 -5.31 0.36
C GLN A 91 5.63 -4.70 -0.24
N THR A 92 5.60 -3.41 -0.55
CA THR A 92 6.76 -2.69 -1.08
C THR A 92 7.93 -2.74 -0.09
N ALA A 93 7.66 -2.50 1.20
CA ALA A 93 8.68 -2.56 2.24
C ALA A 93 9.26 -3.97 2.38
N ALA A 94 8.42 -5.01 2.29
CA ALA A 94 8.87 -6.39 2.36
C ALA A 94 9.82 -6.73 1.20
N MET A 95 9.49 -6.26 -0.01
CA MET A 95 10.34 -6.49 -1.18
C MET A 95 11.64 -5.70 -1.09
N ALA A 96 11.61 -4.48 -0.56
CA ALA A 96 12.82 -3.71 -0.31
C ALA A 96 13.73 -4.42 0.70
N LYS A 97 13.14 -5.00 1.75
CA LYS A 97 13.88 -5.79 2.73
C LYS A 97 14.58 -6.98 2.07
N LYS A 98 13.86 -7.68 1.19
CA LYS A 98 14.44 -8.79 0.43
C LYS A 98 15.62 -8.31 -0.44
N ALA A 99 15.47 -7.18 -1.11
CA ALA A 99 16.54 -6.59 -1.94
C ALA A 99 17.77 -6.22 -1.11
N LEU A 100 17.59 -5.81 0.14
CA LEU A 100 18.69 -5.47 1.05
C LEU A 100 19.57 -6.68 1.41
N LYS A 101 19.07 -7.89 1.22
CA LYS A 101 19.87 -9.10 1.48
C LYS A 101 20.99 -9.30 0.47
N LYS A 102 21.00 -8.48 -0.55
CA LYS A 102 21.94 -8.51 -1.67
C LYS A 102 21.85 -9.80 -2.48
N ILE A 103 22.28 -9.72 -3.66
CA ILE A 103 22.08 -10.77 -4.66
C ILE A 103 23.27 -11.69 -4.70
#